data_51dbaa1d9d02a6df7d94abfff3dc00b1
#
_entry.id   51dbaa1d9d02a6df7d94abfff3dc00b1
#
_cell.length_a   1.000
_cell.length_b   1.000
_cell.length_c   1.000
_cell.angle_alpha   90.00
_cell.angle_beta   90.00
_cell.angle_gamma   90.00
#
_symmetry.space_group_name_H-M   'P 1'
#
loop_
_entity.id
_entity.type
_entity.pdbx_description
1 polymer ?
#
loop_
_entity_poly.entity_id
_entity_poly.type
_entity_poly.pdbx_seq_one_letter_code
_entity_poly.pdbx_strand_id
1 'polypeptide(L)'
;MACVEYVGVAGFHCWVQGEADYIAFKRIKYPWLVVNRQALWDMVKQKLEERNYSPSLKPWYEKEAYATYDRSFFGKQDKFCWAPFEDIEELEHIKL
;
A
#
# COMPACT_ATOMS: atom_id res chain seq x y z
N MET A 1 -3.39 9.55 -2.42
CA MET A 1 -3.34 8.13 -2.07
C MET A 1 -1.96 7.75 -1.55
N ALA A 2 -1.89 6.73 -0.73
CA ALA A 2 -0.61 6.23 -0.23
C ALA A 2 -0.12 5.07 -1.09
N CYS A 3 1.19 5.02 -1.34
CA CYS A 3 1.82 3.89 -2.03
C CYS A 3 2.10 2.79 -0.99
N VAL A 4 1.57 1.59 -1.23
CA VAL A 4 1.78 0.43 -0.37
C VAL A 4 2.53 -0.63 -1.17
N GLU A 5 3.82 -0.79 -0.86
CA GLU A 5 4.67 -1.80 -1.49
C GLU A 5 4.59 -3.09 -0.68
N TYR A 6 4.20 -4.19 -1.33
CA TYR A 6 4.02 -5.48 -0.64
C TYR A 6 4.98 -6.57 -1.14
N VAL A 7 5.65 -6.35 -2.25
CA VAL A 7 6.78 -7.18 -2.69
C VAL A 7 7.96 -6.25 -2.93
N GLY A 8 9.09 -6.52 -2.31
CA GLY A 8 10.28 -5.71 -2.49
C GLY A 8 11.00 -5.99 -3.80
N VAL A 9 12.00 -5.17 -4.12
CA VAL A 9 12.76 -5.23 -5.38
C VAL A 9 13.38 -6.62 -5.63
N ALA A 10 13.78 -7.31 -4.57
CA ALA A 10 14.38 -8.65 -4.67
C ALA A 10 13.35 -9.79 -4.62
N GLY A 11 12.05 -9.47 -4.63
CA GLY A 11 10.98 -10.48 -4.59
C GLY A 11 10.59 -10.97 -3.21
N PHE A 12 11.15 -10.38 -2.14
CA PHE A 12 10.82 -10.75 -0.76
C PHE A 12 9.72 -9.84 -0.19
N HIS A 13 9.16 -10.24 0.96
CA HIS A 13 8.18 -9.43 1.66
C HIS A 13 8.73 -8.03 1.96
N CYS A 14 7.89 -7.04 1.78
CA CYS A 14 8.23 -5.65 2.03
C CYS A 14 7.72 -5.19 3.40
N TRP A 15 7.94 -3.91 3.73
CA TRP A 15 7.63 -3.33 5.04
C TRP A 15 6.19 -3.55 5.51
N VAL A 16 5.21 -3.60 4.59
CA VAL A 16 3.80 -3.79 4.97
C VAL A 16 3.52 -5.20 5.52
N GLN A 17 4.37 -6.16 5.18
CA GLN A 17 4.31 -7.53 5.68
C GLN A 17 5.42 -7.82 6.70
N GLY A 18 6.11 -6.78 7.16
CA GLY A 18 7.22 -6.92 8.08
C GLY A 18 6.79 -7.08 9.54
N GLU A 19 7.71 -6.79 10.45
CA GLU A 19 7.51 -6.99 11.89
C GLU A 19 7.15 -5.72 12.65
N ALA A 20 7.13 -4.56 11.99
CA ALA A 20 6.76 -3.33 12.65
C ALA A 20 5.31 -3.38 13.16
N ASP A 21 5.07 -2.82 14.34
CA ASP A 21 3.73 -2.75 14.89
C ASP A 21 2.88 -1.68 14.20
N TYR A 22 3.50 -0.57 13.85
CA TYR A 22 2.81 0.59 13.27
C TYR A 22 3.52 1.12 12.04
N ILE A 23 2.74 1.73 11.15
CA ILE A 23 3.22 2.45 9.98
C ILE A 23 2.72 3.88 10.08
N ALA A 24 3.61 4.84 9.81
CA ALA A 24 3.27 6.27 9.82
C ALA A 24 3.32 6.82 8.40
N PHE A 25 2.25 7.50 7.99
CA PHE A 25 2.20 8.19 6.71
C PHE A 25 2.26 9.70 6.95
N LYS A 26 3.19 10.37 6.28
CA LYS A 26 3.26 11.83 6.30
C LYS A 26 2.33 12.39 5.23
N ARG A 27 1.48 13.33 5.61
CA ARG A 27 0.55 14.00 4.71
C ARG A 27 0.84 15.49 4.69
N ILE A 28 0.76 16.11 3.50
CA ILE A 28 0.92 17.56 3.38
C ILE A 28 -0.27 18.25 4.06
N LYS A 29 -0.01 19.21 4.94
CA LYS A 29 -1.01 20.03 5.66
C LYS A 29 -1.85 19.26 6.68
N TYR A 30 -1.53 18.01 6.98
CA TYR A 30 -2.25 17.21 7.95
C TYR A 30 -1.27 16.57 8.92
N PRO A 31 -1.71 16.20 10.13
CA PRO A 31 -0.85 15.44 11.03
C PRO A 31 -0.49 14.07 10.45
N TRP A 32 0.54 13.46 10.99
CA TRP A 32 0.92 12.11 10.61
C TRP A 32 -0.23 11.14 10.87
N LEU A 33 -0.44 10.22 9.94
CA LEU A 33 -1.42 9.15 10.10
C LEU A 33 -0.67 7.88 10.50
N VAL A 34 -0.90 7.42 11.74
CA VAL A 34 -0.24 6.23 12.29
C VAL A 34 -1.26 5.12 12.41
N VAL A 35 -1.02 4.00 11.75
CA VAL A 35 -1.93 2.86 11.73
C VAL A 35 -1.21 1.57 12.12
N ASN A 36 -1.96 0.61 12.64
CA ASN A 36 -1.45 -0.73 12.89
C ASN A 36 -1.03 -1.37 11.56
N ARG A 37 0.20 -1.84 11.48
CA ARG A 37 0.74 -2.42 10.24
C ARG A 37 -0.06 -3.64 9.78
N GLN A 38 -0.39 -4.55 10.70
CA GLN A 38 -1.13 -5.76 10.34
C GLN A 38 -2.53 -5.42 9.84
N ALA A 39 -3.22 -4.48 10.49
CA ALA A 39 -4.53 -4.03 10.05
C ALA A 39 -4.46 -3.40 8.65
N LEU A 40 -3.43 -2.62 8.37
CA LEU A 40 -3.19 -2.05 7.05
C LEU A 40 -3.02 -3.15 6.01
N TRP A 41 -2.17 -4.14 6.28
CA TRP A 41 -1.92 -5.23 5.34
C TRP A 41 -3.19 -6.06 5.11
N ASP A 42 -3.93 -6.38 6.17
CA ASP A 42 -5.17 -7.16 6.05
C ASP A 42 -6.18 -6.44 5.15
N MET A 43 -6.35 -5.14 5.32
CA MET A 43 -7.25 -4.34 4.50
C MET A 43 -6.79 -4.30 3.04
N VAL A 44 -5.52 -3.99 2.80
CA VAL A 44 -4.97 -3.90 1.45
C VAL A 44 -5.03 -5.26 0.75
N LYS A 45 -4.67 -6.33 1.45
CA LYS A 45 -4.71 -7.69 0.92
C LYS A 45 -6.11 -8.07 0.48
N GLN A 46 -7.12 -7.77 1.30
CA GLN A 46 -8.51 -8.04 0.96
C GLN A 46 -8.93 -7.29 -0.31
N LYS A 47 -8.57 -6.01 -0.42
CA LYS A 47 -8.89 -5.21 -1.60
C LYS A 47 -8.21 -5.73 -2.86
N LEU A 48 -6.95 -6.16 -2.75
CA LEU A 48 -6.22 -6.77 -3.86
C LEU A 48 -6.89 -8.08 -4.31
N GLU A 49 -7.27 -8.93 -3.35
CA GLU A 49 -7.94 -10.19 -3.62
C GLU A 49 -9.30 -10.00 -4.30
N GLU A 50 -10.08 -9.01 -3.87
CA GLU A 50 -11.36 -8.65 -4.50
C GLU A 50 -11.21 -8.30 -5.97
N ARG A 51 -10.06 -7.77 -6.36
CA ARG A 51 -9.73 -7.43 -7.74
C ARG A 51 -8.93 -8.52 -8.45
N ASN A 52 -8.71 -9.66 -7.82
CA ASN A 52 -7.87 -10.75 -8.35
C ASN A 52 -6.48 -10.25 -8.73
N TYR A 53 -5.91 -9.30 -7.98
CA TYR A 53 -4.60 -8.69 -8.24
C TYR A 53 -4.49 -8.12 -9.66
N SER A 54 -5.58 -7.59 -10.19
CA SER A 54 -5.62 -7.05 -11.55
C SER A 54 -4.67 -5.86 -11.71
N PRO A 55 -3.84 -5.85 -12.77
CA PRO A 55 -2.98 -4.70 -13.03
C PRO A 55 -3.79 -3.49 -13.44
N SER A 56 -3.19 -2.31 -13.27
CA SER A 56 -3.80 -1.08 -13.76
C SER A 56 -3.76 -1.02 -15.28
N LEU A 57 -4.83 -0.58 -15.88
CA LEU A 57 -4.91 -0.27 -17.32
C LEU A 57 -4.54 1.18 -17.59
N LYS A 58 -4.29 1.96 -16.54
CA LYS A 58 -3.95 3.38 -16.62
C LYS A 58 -2.46 3.59 -16.35
N PRO A 59 -1.88 4.71 -16.80
CA PRO A 59 -0.51 5.06 -16.43
C PRO A 59 -0.37 5.16 -14.91
N TRP A 60 0.84 4.87 -14.40
CA TRP A 60 1.11 4.86 -12.96
C TRP A 60 0.75 6.16 -12.24
N TYR A 61 0.88 7.30 -12.93
CA TYR A 61 0.59 8.60 -12.33
C TYR A 61 -0.90 8.89 -12.15
N GLU A 62 -1.78 8.09 -12.73
CA GLU A 62 -3.22 8.20 -12.51
C GLU A 62 -3.68 7.49 -11.24
N LYS A 63 -2.81 6.69 -10.62
CA LYS A 63 -2.99 6.10 -9.29
C LYS A 63 -4.34 5.41 -9.09
N GLU A 64 -4.64 4.41 -9.92
CA GLU A 64 -5.86 3.62 -9.77
C GLU A 64 -5.84 2.86 -8.44
N ALA A 65 -6.89 3.04 -7.62
CA ALA A 65 -6.95 2.43 -6.28
C ALA A 65 -6.89 0.91 -6.34
N TYR A 66 -5.99 0.32 -5.57
CA TYR A 66 -5.81 -1.13 -5.40
C TYR A 66 -5.51 -1.91 -6.67
N ALA A 67 -5.19 -1.25 -7.76
CA ALA A 67 -4.63 -1.93 -8.92
C ALA A 67 -3.18 -2.32 -8.63
N THR A 68 -2.75 -3.47 -9.13
CA THR A 68 -1.37 -3.92 -8.95
C THR A 68 -0.45 -3.23 -9.95
N TYR A 69 0.63 -2.66 -9.43
CA TYR A 69 1.71 -2.09 -10.22
C TYR A 69 2.99 -2.86 -9.95
N ASP A 70 3.78 -3.06 -10.98
CA ASP A 70 5.11 -3.66 -10.83
C ASP A 70 6.11 -3.00 -11.77
N ARG A 71 7.40 -3.29 -11.55
CA ARG A 71 8.47 -2.79 -12.39
C ARG A 71 9.20 -3.94 -13.09
N SER A 72 8.50 -5.03 -13.36
CA SER A 72 9.10 -6.20 -14.03
C SER A 72 9.72 -5.86 -15.37
N PHE A 73 9.16 -4.88 -16.08
CA PHE A 73 9.71 -4.36 -17.32
C PHE A 73 11.16 -3.86 -17.18
N PHE A 74 11.53 -3.38 -15.97
CA PHE A 74 12.88 -2.90 -15.67
C PHE A 74 13.72 -3.94 -14.95
N GLY A 75 13.32 -5.21 -14.94
CA GLY A 75 14.02 -6.26 -14.23
C GLY A 75 13.85 -6.24 -12.71
N LYS A 76 12.90 -5.47 -12.19
CA LYS A 76 12.58 -5.37 -10.77
C LYS A 76 11.45 -6.32 -10.41
N GLN A 77 11.45 -6.84 -9.18
CA GLN A 77 10.41 -7.76 -8.72
C GLN A 77 9.40 -7.10 -7.76
N ASP A 78 9.56 -5.83 -7.46
CA ASP A 78 8.70 -5.13 -6.53
C ASP A 78 7.27 -4.96 -7.06
N LYS A 79 6.31 -5.08 -6.15
CA LYS A 79 4.89 -4.86 -6.44
C LYS A 79 4.31 -3.92 -5.41
N PHE A 80 3.46 -3.02 -5.88
CA PHE A 80 2.82 -2.03 -5.02
C PHE A 80 1.42 -1.70 -5.53
N CYS A 81 0.63 -1.08 -4.66
CA CYS A 81 -0.67 -0.52 -5.02
C CYS A 81 -0.83 0.87 -4.40
N TRP A 82 -1.84 1.59 -4.83
CA TRP A 82 -2.22 2.88 -4.26
C TRP A 82 -3.47 2.69 -3.40
N ALA A 83 -3.39 3.06 -2.13
CA ALA A 83 -4.50 2.98 -1.21
C ALA A 83 -5.02 4.39 -0.89
N PRO A 84 -6.34 4.66 -1.05
CA PRO A 84 -6.90 5.95 -0.65
C PRO A 84 -6.70 6.22 0.83
N PHE A 85 -6.35 7.46 1.19
CA PHE A 85 -6.18 7.82 2.60
C PHE A 85 -7.48 7.65 3.40
N GLU A 86 -8.64 7.84 2.77
CA GLU A 86 -9.92 7.62 3.42
C GLU A 86 -10.05 6.20 3.99
N ASP A 87 -9.59 5.21 3.25
CA ASP A 87 -9.62 3.81 3.69
C ASP A 87 -8.64 3.56 4.82
N ILE A 88 -7.46 4.18 4.75
CA ILE A 88 -6.44 4.06 5.80
C ILE A 88 -6.90 4.74 7.08
N GLU A 89 -7.57 5.89 6.97
CA GLU A 89 -8.09 6.63 8.12
C GLU A 89 -9.15 5.86 8.91
N GLU A 90 -9.84 4.92 8.28
CA GLU A 90 -10.82 4.05 8.94
C GLU A 90 -10.18 2.99 9.83
N LEU A 91 -8.87 2.76 9.68
CA LEU A 91 -8.16 1.77 10.49
C LEU A 91 -7.87 2.33 11.90
N GLU A 92 -7.73 1.41 12.86
CA GLU A 92 -7.33 1.80 14.22
C GLU A 92 -5.96 2.47 14.16
N HIS A 93 -5.85 3.68 14.69
CA HIS A 93 -4.63 4.48 14.63
C HIS A 93 -4.43 5.31 15.89
N ILE A 94 -3.18 5.72 16.11
CA ILE A 94 -2.79 6.63 17.18
C ILE A 94 -2.79 8.06 16.61
N LYS A 95 -3.50 8.97 17.27
CA LYS A 95 -3.45 10.39 16.92
C LYS A 95 -2.30 11.04 17.66
N LEU A 96 -1.39 11.60 16.92
CA LEU A 96 -0.25 12.32 17.47
C LEU A 96 -0.57 13.79 17.64
#